data_d3288dc060f2078588e1fe23d75226d9
#
_entry.id   d3288dc060f2078588e1fe23d75226d9
#
_cell.length_a   1.000
_cell.length_b   1.000
_cell.length_c   1.000
_cell.angle_alpha   90.00
_cell.angle_beta   90.00
_cell.angle_gamma   90.00
#
_symmetry.space_group_name_H-M   'P 1'
#
loop_
_entity.id
_entity.type
_entity.pdbx_description
1 polymer ?
#
loop_
_entity_poly.entity_id
_entity_poly.type
_entity_poly.pdbx_seq_one_letter_code
_entity_poly.pdbx_strand_id
1 'polypeptide(L)'
;SIVFQEMRETRGLAYSAWASIMPPSYLKYPYVLRTQIATQNDKMIDAVTTFNDIINNMPESEAAFKLAKDGLTNRLRTERIIKGDIIWSYINAQDLGQNVDPRIKLYNDIQNMSLKDIVDFQKQWVKGRTYVYCILGDKKDLELDKLKAVGPIEELTQEQIFGY
;
A
#
# COMPACT_ATOMS: atom_id res chain seq x y z
N SER A 1 2.00 10.63 -0.21
CA SER A 1 0.92 9.83 0.43
C SER A 1 0.84 10.16 1.92
N ILE A 2 -0.32 9.95 2.54
CA ILE A 2 -0.52 10.15 3.99
C ILE A 2 0.50 9.34 4.79
N VAL A 3 0.74 8.10 4.42
CA VAL A 3 1.75 7.24 5.09
C VAL A 3 3.14 7.89 5.06
N PHE A 4 3.57 8.38 3.92
CA PHE A 4 4.87 9.05 3.81
C PHE A 4 4.94 10.31 4.67
N GLN A 5 3.91 11.14 4.64
CA GLN A 5 3.83 12.38 5.39
C GLN A 5 3.86 12.13 6.91
N GLU A 6 3.05 11.21 7.40
CA GLU A 6 2.98 10.87 8.81
C GLU A 6 4.26 10.18 9.31
N MET A 7 4.78 9.20 8.56
CA MET A 7 5.92 8.40 9.01
C MET A 7 7.24 9.12 8.88
N ARG A 8 7.45 9.87 7.80
CA ARG A 8 8.73 10.52 7.52
C ARG A 8 8.75 11.98 7.93
N GLU A 9 7.79 12.78 7.46
CA GLU A 9 7.83 14.24 7.63
C GLU A 9 7.39 14.68 9.02
N THR A 10 6.33 14.08 9.55
CA THR A 10 5.77 14.49 10.84
C THR A 10 6.53 13.86 12.01
N ARG A 11 6.86 12.57 11.93
CA ARG A 11 7.40 11.80 13.06
C ARG A 11 8.87 11.40 12.90
N GLY A 12 9.46 11.56 11.73
CA GLY A 12 10.86 11.19 11.47
C GLY A 12 11.19 9.71 11.72
N LEU A 13 10.19 8.83 11.63
CA LEU A 13 10.31 7.40 11.94
C LEU A 13 10.86 6.58 10.79
N ALA A 14 10.79 7.07 9.55
CA ALA A 14 11.16 6.28 8.40
C ALA A 14 12.01 7.04 7.40
N TYR A 15 13.02 6.38 6.85
CA TYR A 15 13.75 6.86 5.68
C TYR A 15 12.87 6.84 4.43
N SER A 16 12.14 5.74 4.24
CA SER A 16 11.10 5.63 3.22
C SER A 16 9.89 4.88 3.77
N ALA A 17 8.70 5.31 3.35
CA ALA A 17 7.45 4.64 3.69
C ALA A 17 6.48 4.75 2.53
N TRP A 18 5.80 3.66 2.19
CA TRP A 18 4.75 3.66 1.19
C TRP A 18 3.68 2.62 1.48
N ALA A 19 2.51 2.85 0.93
CA ALA A 19 1.40 1.90 0.92
C ALA A 19 0.79 1.85 -0.48
N SER A 20 0.42 0.67 -0.94
CA SER A 20 -0.22 0.45 -2.23
C SER A 20 -1.18 -0.72 -2.16
N ILE A 21 -2.29 -0.60 -2.86
CA ILE A 21 -3.19 -1.72 -3.13
C ILE A 21 -2.76 -2.32 -4.46
N MET A 22 -2.31 -3.57 -4.41
CA MET A 22 -1.85 -4.30 -5.58
C MET A 22 -3.02 -5.10 -6.17
N PRO A 23 -3.36 -4.86 -7.45
CA PRO A 23 -4.36 -5.68 -8.13
C PRO A 23 -3.82 -7.12 -8.29
N PRO A 24 -4.71 -8.12 -8.31
CA PRO A 24 -4.31 -9.48 -8.64
C PRO A 24 -3.93 -9.59 -10.12
N SER A 25 -3.10 -10.58 -10.46
CA SER A 25 -2.81 -10.91 -11.86
C SER A 25 -4.02 -11.56 -12.57
N TYR A 26 -4.89 -12.22 -11.82
CA TYR A 26 -6.11 -12.87 -12.32
C TYR A 26 -7.27 -12.64 -11.35
N LEU A 27 -8.50 -12.55 -11.85
CA LEU A 27 -9.72 -12.30 -11.06
C LEU A 27 -9.93 -13.23 -9.85
N LYS A 28 -9.42 -14.44 -9.93
CA LYS A 28 -9.57 -15.44 -8.84
C LYS A 28 -8.75 -15.12 -7.57
N TYR A 29 -7.79 -14.21 -7.67
CA TYR A 29 -6.96 -13.82 -6.53
C TYR A 29 -7.45 -12.52 -5.90
N PRO A 30 -7.24 -12.32 -4.58
CA PRO A 30 -7.64 -11.09 -3.91
C PRO A 30 -6.69 -9.92 -4.23
N TYR A 31 -7.20 -8.70 -4.04
CA TYR A 31 -6.33 -7.53 -3.92
C TYR A 31 -5.50 -7.61 -2.64
N VAL A 32 -4.29 -7.12 -2.69
CA VAL A 32 -3.36 -7.14 -1.54
C VAL A 32 -2.98 -5.71 -1.19
N LEU A 33 -3.28 -5.29 0.05
CA LEU A 33 -2.68 -4.08 0.61
C LEU A 33 -1.24 -4.41 1.03
N ARG A 34 -0.28 -3.82 0.35
CA ARG A 34 1.14 -3.96 0.66
C ARG A 34 1.70 -2.63 1.12
N THR A 35 2.51 -2.69 2.15
CA THR A 35 3.15 -1.52 2.74
C THR A 35 4.61 -1.82 2.99
N GLN A 36 5.45 -0.80 2.98
CA GLN A 36 6.86 -0.92 3.30
C GLN A 36 7.30 0.28 4.13
N ILE A 37 8.14 0.01 5.09
CA ILE A 37 8.80 1.00 5.93
C ILE A 37 10.27 0.63 6.01
N ALA A 38 11.17 1.57 5.70
CA ALA A 38 12.58 1.47 6.00
C ALA A 38 12.88 2.43 7.16
N THR A 39 13.30 1.86 8.29
CA THR A 39 13.52 2.59 9.54
C THR A 39 14.81 2.12 10.23
N GLN A 40 15.25 2.81 11.25
CA GLN A 40 16.31 2.35 12.13
C GLN A 40 15.79 1.23 13.06
N ASN A 41 16.68 0.32 13.47
CA ASN A 41 16.30 -0.83 14.29
C ASN A 41 15.63 -0.43 15.60
N ASP A 42 16.15 0.61 16.26
CA ASP A 42 15.63 1.17 17.51
C ASP A 42 14.28 1.90 17.35
N LYS A 43 13.86 2.20 16.12
CA LYS A 43 12.57 2.84 15.78
C LYS A 43 11.53 1.86 15.24
N MET A 44 11.86 0.59 15.14
CA MET A 44 11.00 -0.41 14.51
C MET A 44 9.63 -0.52 15.19
N ILE A 45 9.58 -0.61 16.51
CA ILE A 45 8.32 -0.73 17.25
C ILE A 45 7.45 0.51 17.08
N ASP A 46 8.05 1.70 17.18
CA ASP A 46 7.34 2.96 16.97
C ASP A 46 6.79 3.05 15.54
N ALA A 47 7.57 2.58 14.56
CA ALA A 47 7.16 2.55 13.16
C ALA A 47 5.98 1.58 12.95
N VAL A 48 6.03 0.36 13.48
CA VAL A 48 4.94 -0.63 13.41
C VAL A 48 3.68 -0.10 14.09
N THR A 49 3.81 0.44 15.30
CA THR A 49 2.67 0.98 16.07
C THR A 49 2.02 2.16 15.35
N THR A 50 2.83 3.11 14.89
CA THR A 50 2.33 4.27 14.14
C THR A 50 1.66 3.85 12.84
N PHE A 51 2.23 2.87 12.15
CA PHE A 51 1.65 2.38 10.91
C PHE A 51 0.28 1.72 11.15
N ASN A 52 0.17 0.90 12.21
CA ASN A 52 -1.10 0.30 12.60
C ASN A 52 -2.14 1.36 12.97
N ASP A 53 -1.72 2.43 13.63
CA ASP A 53 -2.61 3.56 13.92
C ASP A 53 -3.11 4.23 12.65
N ILE A 54 -2.23 4.54 11.68
CA ILE A 54 -2.62 5.12 10.40
C ILE A 54 -3.58 4.21 9.63
N ILE A 55 -3.34 2.89 9.61
CA ILE A 55 -4.22 1.94 8.93
C ILE A 55 -5.61 1.91 9.57
N ASN A 56 -5.68 1.93 10.89
CA ASN A 56 -6.95 1.82 11.62
C ASN A 56 -7.67 3.17 11.80
N ASN A 57 -6.92 4.27 11.84
CA ASN A 57 -7.42 5.61 12.08
C ASN A 57 -6.85 6.58 11.02
N MET A 58 -7.14 6.27 9.75
CA MET A 58 -6.65 7.06 8.62
C MET A 58 -6.96 8.55 8.80
N PRO A 59 -5.95 9.43 8.76
CA PRO A 59 -6.18 10.88 8.80
C PRO A 59 -7.03 11.34 7.62
N GLU A 60 -8.10 12.05 7.91
CA GLU A 60 -8.99 12.61 6.89
C GLU A 60 -8.50 14.01 6.52
N SER A 61 -8.16 14.23 5.24
CA SER A 61 -7.66 15.51 4.74
C SER A 61 -8.20 15.79 3.34
N GLU A 62 -9.08 16.78 3.23
CA GLU A 62 -9.59 17.26 1.94
C GLU A 62 -8.48 17.77 1.03
N ALA A 63 -7.47 18.45 1.59
CA ALA A 63 -6.33 18.93 0.81
C ALA A 63 -5.51 17.78 0.22
N ALA A 64 -5.21 16.74 1.00
CA ALA A 64 -4.49 15.57 0.54
C ALA A 64 -5.32 14.77 -0.48
N PHE A 65 -6.63 14.64 -0.28
CA PHE A 65 -7.55 14.00 -1.23
C PHE A 65 -7.56 14.75 -2.56
N LYS A 66 -7.73 16.06 -2.53
CA LYS A 66 -7.73 16.91 -3.74
C LYS A 66 -6.42 16.76 -4.51
N LEU A 67 -5.28 16.87 -3.82
CA LEU A 67 -3.97 16.70 -4.44
C LEU A 67 -3.81 15.33 -5.10
N ALA A 68 -4.25 14.26 -4.44
CA ALA A 68 -4.19 12.91 -4.99
C ALA A 68 -5.11 12.75 -6.22
N LYS A 69 -6.33 13.28 -6.15
CA LYS A 69 -7.31 13.28 -7.25
C LYS A 69 -6.78 14.03 -8.47
N ASP A 70 -6.25 15.23 -8.27
CA ASP A 70 -5.68 16.05 -9.34
C ASP A 70 -4.45 15.37 -9.95
N GLY A 71 -3.57 14.80 -9.12
CA GLY A 71 -2.38 14.07 -9.57
C GLY A 71 -2.74 12.84 -10.41
N LEU A 72 -3.71 12.03 -9.97
CA LEU A 72 -4.17 10.86 -10.72
C LEU A 72 -4.87 11.27 -12.02
N THR A 73 -5.71 12.28 -11.99
CA THR A 73 -6.38 12.81 -13.18
C THR A 73 -5.37 13.30 -14.22
N ASN A 74 -4.34 14.05 -13.79
CA ASN A 74 -3.29 14.53 -14.67
C ASN A 74 -2.47 13.36 -15.24
N ARG A 75 -2.13 12.36 -14.43
CA ARG A 75 -1.44 11.17 -14.90
C ARG A 75 -2.25 10.47 -16.00
N LEU A 76 -3.54 10.21 -15.78
CA LEU A 76 -4.42 9.55 -16.76
C LEU A 76 -4.55 10.34 -18.08
N ARG A 77 -4.47 11.69 -18.01
CA ARG A 77 -4.52 12.55 -19.21
C ARG A 77 -3.22 12.56 -20.00
N THR A 78 -2.09 12.39 -19.34
CA THR A 78 -0.76 12.54 -19.96
C THR A 78 -0.08 11.20 -20.26
N GLU A 79 -0.45 10.15 -19.55
CA GLU A 79 0.11 8.81 -19.75
C GLU A 79 -0.30 8.26 -21.12
N ARG A 80 0.71 7.81 -21.87
CA ARG A 80 0.48 7.17 -23.17
C ARG A 80 1.00 5.74 -23.13
N ILE A 81 0.19 4.82 -23.63
CA ILE A 81 0.67 3.46 -23.88
C ILE A 81 1.53 3.51 -25.14
N ILE A 82 2.79 3.16 -25.02
CA ILE A 82 3.68 2.99 -26.18
C ILE A 82 3.34 1.71 -26.95
N LYS A 83 3.71 1.66 -28.23
CA LYS A 83 3.33 0.54 -29.10
C LYS A 83 3.68 -0.85 -28.55
N GLY A 84 4.84 -0.97 -27.87
CA GLY A 84 5.28 -2.22 -27.26
C GLY A 84 4.40 -2.70 -26.10
N ASP A 85 3.72 -1.79 -25.41
CA ASP A 85 2.92 -2.10 -24.23
C ASP A 85 1.42 -2.29 -24.52
N ILE A 86 0.98 -2.01 -25.76
CA ILE A 86 -0.44 -2.12 -26.12
C ILE A 86 -0.97 -3.54 -25.91
N ILE A 87 -0.21 -4.54 -26.40
CA ILE A 87 -0.62 -5.94 -26.30
C ILE A 87 -0.65 -6.41 -24.84
N TRP A 88 0.32 -6.01 -24.04
CA TRP A 88 0.37 -6.34 -22.61
C TRP A 88 -0.75 -5.68 -21.83
N SER A 89 -1.07 -4.43 -22.13
CA SER A 89 -2.22 -3.73 -21.53
C SER A 89 -3.54 -4.41 -21.87
N TYR A 90 -3.68 -4.89 -23.09
CA TYR A 90 -4.86 -5.65 -23.53
C TYR A 90 -4.95 -7.00 -22.80
N ILE A 91 -3.87 -7.78 -22.77
CA ILE A 91 -3.83 -9.09 -22.07
C ILE A 91 -4.17 -8.90 -20.57
N ASN A 92 -3.54 -7.93 -19.91
CA ASN A 92 -3.83 -7.64 -18.50
C ASN A 92 -5.30 -7.26 -18.26
N ALA A 93 -5.90 -6.50 -19.16
CA ALA A 93 -7.33 -6.19 -19.06
C ALA A 93 -8.20 -7.44 -19.20
N GLN A 94 -7.88 -8.33 -20.15
CA GLN A 94 -8.60 -9.60 -20.34
C GLN A 94 -8.46 -10.52 -19.11
N ASP A 95 -7.27 -10.65 -18.52
CA ASP A 95 -7.00 -11.45 -17.33
C ASP A 95 -7.82 -10.96 -16.11
N LEU A 96 -8.15 -9.67 -16.10
CA LEU A 96 -9.04 -9.03 -15.11
C LEU A 96 -10.51 -9.01 -15.57
N GLY A 97 -10.88 -9.72 -16.64
CA GLY A 97 -12.25 -9.82 -17.14
C GLY A 97 -12.78 -8.50 -17.73
N GLN A 98 -11.90 -7.60 -18.17
CA GLN A 98 -12.27 -6.30 -18.71
C GLN A 98 -12.15 -6.33 -20.25
N ASN A 99 -13.20 -5.84 -20.93
CA ASN A 99 -13.25 -5.80 -22.39
C ASN A 99 -12.86 -4.45 -23.00
N VAL A 100 -12.54 -3.48 -22.13
CA VAL A 100 -12.14 -2.12 -22.50
C VAL A 100 -10.94 -1.68 -21.68
N ASP A 101 -10.28 -0.63 -22.10
CA ASP A 101 -9.20 -0.03 -21.34
C ASP A 101 -9.70 0.40 -19.93
N PRO A 102 -9.18 -0.19 -18.83
CA PRO A 102 -9.65 0.11 -17.48
C PRO A 102 -9.47 1.58 -17.07
N ARG A 103 -8.59 2.31 -17.74
CA ARG A 103 -8.34 3.73 -17.47
C ARG A 103 -9.54 4.60 -17.82
N ILE A 104 -10.39 4.18 -18.78
CA ILE A 104 -11.61 4.90 -19.15
C ILE A 104 -12.56 4.96 -17.94
N LYS A 105 -12.82 3.79 -17.35
CA LYS A 105 -13.66 3.71 -16.16
C LYS A 105 -13.06 4.48 -14.99
N LEU A 106 -11.77 4.28 -14.73
CA LEU A 106 -11.06 4.96 -13.65
C LEU A 106 -11.12 6.49 -13.80
N TYR A 107 -10.93 7.01 -15.02
CA TYR A 107 -11.01 8.44 -15.30
C TYR A 107 -12.41 9.01 -15.01
N ASN A 108 -13.45 8.29 -15.39
CA ASN A 108 -14.83 8.71 -15.14
C ASN A 108 -15.19 8.63 -13.65
N ASP A 109 -14.81 7.56 -12.97
CA ASP A 109 -15.11 7.34 -11.56
C ASP A 109 -14.45 8.41 -10.69
N ILE A 110 -13.17 8.73 -10.96
CA ILE A 110 -12.43 9.70 -10.14
C ILE A 110 -13.02 11.10 -10.18
N GLN A 111 -13.67 11.50 -11.28
CA GLN A 111 -14.32 12.82 -11.37
C GLN A 111 -15.41 12.98 -10.29
N ASN A 112 -16.14 11.90 -10.00
CA ASN A 112 -17.28 11.89 -9.08
C ASN A 112 -16.88 11.43 -7.65
N MET A 113 -15.65 10.97 -7.46
CA MET A 113 -15.16 10.48 -6.17
C MET A 113 -14.98 11.60 -5.16
N SER A 114 -15.40 11.35 -3.92
CA SER A 114 -15.26 12.23 -2.76
C SER A 114 -14.31 11.65 -1.71
N LEU A 115 -13.88 12.47 -0.75
CA LEU A 115 -13.13 11.97 0.41
C LEU A 115 -13.91 10.92 1.18
N LYS A 116 -15.24 11.08 1.29
CA LYS A 116 -16.11 10.12 1.96
C LYS A 116 -16.00 8.71 1.34
N ASP A 117 -15.90 8.60 0.03
CA ASP A 117 -15.76 7.28 -0.63
C ASP A 117 -14.47 6.58 -0.23
N ILE A 118 -13.38 7.34 -0.08
CA ILE A 118 -12.09 6.81 0.41
C ILE A 118 -12.18 6.38 1.88
N VAL A 119 -12.84 7.20 2.71
CA VAL A 119 -13.05 6.88 4.14
C VAL A 119 -13.90 5.63 4.31
N ASP A 120 -14.99 5.52 3.55
CA ASP A 120 -15.87 4.35 3.58
C ASP A 120 -15.13 3.08 3.09
N PHE A 121 -14.33 3.19 2.03
CA PHE A 121 -13.47 2.10 1.56
C PHE A 121 -12.49 1.66 2.65
N GLN A 122 -11.80 2.61 3.29
CA GLN A 122 -10.85 2.31 4.37
C GLN A 122 -11.56 1.58 5.53
N LYS A 123 -12.72 2.06 5.97
CA LYS A 123 -13.49 1.44 7.05
C LYS A 123 -13.94 0.02 6.71
N GLN A 124 -14.36 -0.20 5.48
CA GLN A 124 -14.91 -1.49 5.03
C GLN A 124 -13.82 -2.54 4.76
N TRP A 125 -12.71 -2.15 4.14
CA TRP A 125 -11.76 -3.08 3.56
C TRP A 125 -10.39 -3.10 4.23
N VAL A 126 -10.01 -2.05 4.95
CA VAL A 126 -8.66 -1.87 5.51
C VAL A 126 -8.67 -1.93 7.03
N LYS A 127 -9.55 -1.17 7.67
CA LYS A 127 -9.62 -1.08 9.13
C LYS A 127 -9.93 -2.43 9.79
N GLY A 128 -9.21 -2.73 10.87
CA GLY A 128 -9.45 -3.92 11.69
C GLY A 128 -9.10 -5.25 11.04
N ARG A 129 -8.33 -5.24 9.94
CA ARG A 129 -7.83 -6.46 9.30
C ARG A 129 -6.59 -6.99 9.99
N THR A 130 -6.36 -8.29 9.89
CA THR A 130 -5.12 -8.92 10.34
C THR A 130 -4.06 -8.79 9.24
N TYR A 131 -2.88 -8.36 9.62
CA TYR A 131 -1.74 -8.18 8.72
C TYR A 131 -0.60 -9.13 9.09
N VAL A 132 0.16 -9.54 8.08
CA VAL A 132 1.42 -10.26 8.24
C VAL A 132 2.55 -9.24 8.13
N TYR A 133 3.46 -9.25 9.08
CA TYR A 133 4.64 -8.39 9.10
C TYR A 133 5.86 -9.20 8.67
N CYS A 134 6.53 -8.76 7.61
CA CYS A 134 7.82 -9.29 7.21
C CYS A 134 8.89 -8.29 7.66
N ILE A 135 9.75 -8.68 8.57
CA ILE A 135 10.79 -7.82 9.14
C ILE A 135 12.16 -8.35 8.72
N LEU A 136 12.97 -7.47 8.17
CA LEU A 136 14.37 -7.72 7.83
C LEU A 136 15.27 -6.74 8.61
N GLY A 137 16.21 -7.27 9.38
CA GLY A 137 17.14 -6.47 10.16
C GLY A 137 18.14 -7.34 10.90
N ASP A 138 19.13 -6.74 11.55
CA ASP A 138 20.03 -7.48 12.44
C ASP A 138 19.26 -7.87 13.71
N LYS A 139 19.15 -9.18 13.95
CA LYS A 139 18.41 -9.73 15.08
C LYS A 139 18.88 -9.18 16.43
N LYS A 140 20.17 -8.83 16.55
CA LYS A 140 20.74 -8.32 17.79
C LYS A 140 20.20 -6.96 18.18
N ASP A 141 19.79 -6.18 17.17
CA ASP A 141 19.32 -4.82 17.33
C ASP A 141 17.78 -4.73 17.32
N LEU A 142 17.09 -5.85 17.07
CA LEU A 142 15.64 -5.90 17.04
C LEU A 142 15.06 -6.18 18.43
N GLU A 143 14.12 -5.37 18.87
CA GLU A 143 13.40 -5.55 20.14
C GLU A 143 12.33 -6.65 20.03
N LEU A 144 12.76 -7.91 19.82
CA LEU A 144 11.87 -9.05 19.55
C LEU A 144 10.79 -9.25 20.61
N ASP A 145 11.09 -8.98 21.88
CA ASP A 145 10.09 -9.13 22.94
C ASP A 145 8.96 -8.11 22.83
N LYS A 146 9.25 -6.91 22.37
CA LYS A 146 8.19 -5.93 22.07
C LYS A 146 7.38 -6.31 20.82
N LEU A 147 8.03 -6.94 19.83
CA LEU A 147 7.32 -7.46 18.65
C LEU A 147 6.32 -8.57 18.99
N LYS A 148 6.61 -9.41 19.99
CA LYS A 148 5.67 -10.44 20.45
C LYS A 148 4.32 -9.89 20.90
N ALA A 149 4.28 -8.63 21.34
CA ALA A 149 3.04 -7.95 21.68
C ALA A 149 2.16 -7.63 20.44
N VAL A 150 2.77 -7.58 19.24
CA VAL A 150 2.07 -7.36 17.97
C VAL A 150 1.53 -8.68 17.41
N GLY A 151 2.27 -9.78 17.60
CA GLY A 151 1.85 -11.12 17.15
C GLY A 151 2.93 -12.17 17.34
N PRO A 152 2.64 -13.43 17.04
CA PRO A 152 3.63 -14.50 17.07
C PRO A 152 4.75 -14.24 16.07
N ILE A 153 5.98 -14.57 16.46
CA ILE A 153 7.17 -14.39 15.63
C ILE A 153 7.62 -15.76 15.11
N GLU A 154 7.84 -15.82 13.81
CA GLU A 154 8.50 -16.93 13.12
C GLU A 154 9.79 -16.40 12.49
N GLU A 155 10.92 -17.03 12.82
CA GLU A 155 12.21 -16.70 12.21
C GLU A 155 12.42 -17.60 10.99
N LEU A 156 12.68 -16.99 9.85
CA LEU A 156 12.96 -17.71 8.61
C LEU A 156 14.46 -17.73 8.33
N THR A 157 15.00 -18.88 8.00
CA THR A 157 16.39 -19.02 7.54
C THR A 157 16.51 -18.68 6.05
N GLN A 158 17.73 -18.40 5.59
CA GLN A 158 17.98 -18.19 4.17
C GLN A 158 17.59 -19.40 3.33
N GLU A 159 17.84 -20.62 3.85
CA GLU A 159 17.44 -21.87 3.18
C GLU A 159 15.92 -21.97 3.02
N GLN A 160 15.14 -21.60 4.04
CA GLN A 160 13.66 -21.59 3.96
C GLN A 160 13.14 -20.56 2.95
N ILE A 161 13.83 -19.43 2.82
CA ILE A 161 13.40 -18.35 1.90
C ILE A 161 13.80 -18.66 0.45
N PHE A 162 15.02 -19.15 0.23
CA PHE A 162 15.61 -19.27 -1.10
C PHE A 162 15.70 -20.71 -1.61
N GLY A 163 15.53 -21.73 -0.75
CA GLY A 163 15.57 -23.14 -1.13
C GLY A 163 16.98 -23.73 -1.32
N TYR A 164 18.03 -23.04 -0.85
CA TYR A 164 19.43 -23.49 -0.91
C TYR A 164 20.22 -23.02 0.30
#